data_2b2415624940f2fbf953a0a66b03360c
#
_entry.id   2b2415624940f2fbf953a0a66b03360c
#
_cell.length_a   1.000
_cell.length_b   1.000
_cell.length_c   1.000
_cell.angle_alpha   90.00
_cell.angle_beta   90.00
_cell.angle_gamma   90.00
#
_symmetry.space_group_name_H-M   'P 1'
#
loop_
_entity.id
_entity.type
_entity.pdbx_description
1 polymer ?
#
loop_
_entity_poly.entity_id
_entity_poly.type
_entity_poly.pdbx_seq_one_letter_code
_entity_poly.pdbx_strand_id
1 'polypeptide(L)'
;MKRMRTLGLAALTVLMLLPAAGEARQGKETPSPEWVTALPAAAKTEQLVVVGGVGQTTAWISMHQKDKNGTWHQIMTTPGFIGKAGLGKTKEGDAKSPVGAFRFNKAFGIAGDPGCALPYTKVDNNIYWSGDQRPGMQYDRMVDIRKYPDLDKENSEHIVDYKEHYQYCLNINYNTLHTPGLGSALFMHCFGPNKPFTGGCIAVPKDKMLFVMKHVNPECLIVIDSLENLGGKL
;
A
#
# COMPACT_ATOMS: atom_id res chain seq x y z
N MET A 1 -52.38 -19.99 -63.52
CA MET A 1 -50.98 -19.71 -63.24
C MET A 1 -50.91 -18.55 -62.22
N LYS A 2 -50.77 -18.85 -60.94
CA LYS A 2 -50.60 -17.86 -59.87
C LYS A 2 -49.14 -17.84 -59.42
N ARG A 3 -48.48 -16.70 -59.57
CA ARG A 3 -47.10 -16.48 -59.09
C ARG A 3 -47.15 -16.16 -57.60
N MET A 4 -46.50 -17.00 -56.79
CA MET A 4 -46.24 -16.74 -55.40
C MET A 4 -45.00 -15.80 -55.27
N ARG A 5 -45.18 -14.66 -54.58
CA ARG A 5 -44.13 -13.77 -54.19
C ARG A 5 -43.62 -14.17 -52.80
N THR A 6 -42.39 -14.61 -52.71
CA THR A 6 -41.68 -14.84 -51.44
C THR A 6 -41.23 -13.51 -50.86
N LEU A 7 -41.72 -13.16 -49.66
CA LEU A 7 -41.21 -12.07 -48.86
C LEU A 7 -39.97 -12.58 -48.09
N GLY A 8 -38.84 -12.00 -48.38
CA GLY A 8 -37.65 -12.21 -47.59
C GLY A 8 -37.68 -11.35 -46.31
N LEU A 9 -37.62 -12.01 -45.17
CA LEU A 9 -37.53 -11.39 -43.84
C LEU A 9 -36.08 -11.05 -43.58
N ALA A 10 -35.70 -9.77 -43.63
CA ALA A 10 -34.37 -9.29 -43.21
C ALA A 10 -34.33 -9.18 -41.69
N ALA A 11 -33.57 -10.07 -41.04
CA ALA A 11 -33.29 -9.99 -39.61
C ALA A 11 -32.28 -8.89 -39.33
N LEU A 12 -32.75 -7.81 -38.71
CA LEU A 12 -31.89 -6.72 -38.22
C LEU A 12 -31.25 -7.15 -36.92
N THR A 13 -29.97 -7.54 -36.96
CA THR A 13 -29.19 -7.86 -35.75
C THR A 13 -28.77 -6.54 -35.12
N VAL A 14 -29.46 -6.13 -34.07
CA VAL A 14 -29.06 -5.01 -33.22
C VAL A 14 -27.90 -5.48 -32.33
N LEU A 15 -26.69 -5.07 -32.67
CA LEU A 15 -25.48 -5.24 -31.84
C LEU A 15 -25.58 -4.27 -30.67
N MET A 16 -26.01 -4.73 -29.48
CA MET A 16 -25.97 -3.95 -28.26
C MET A 16 -24.49 -3.85 -27.83
N LEU A 17 -23.89 -2.70 -28.06
CA LEU A 17 -22.65 -2.30 -27.42
C LEU A 17 -22.94 -2.07 -25.93
N LEU A 18 -22.59 -3.05 -25.09
CA LEU A 18 -22.53 -2.86 -23.64
C LEU A 18 -21.42 -1.83 -23.36
N PRO A 19 -21.68 -0.79 -22.56
CA PRO A 19 -20.62 0.10 -22.15
C PRO A 19 -19.63 -0.70 -21.29
N ALA A 20 -18.35 -0.65 -21.66
CA ALA A 20 -17.26 -1.21 -20.88
C ALA A 20 -17.35 -0.68 -19.44
N ALA A 21 -17.24 -1.57 -18.46
CA ALA A 21 -17.19 -1.25 -17.04
C ALA A 21 -16.17 -0.13 -16.82
N GLY A 22 -16.61 0.94 -16.15
CA GLY A 22 -15.87 2.17 -16.03
C GLY A 22 -14.45 1.95 -15.53
N GLU A 23 -13.49 2.30 -16.35
CA GLU A 23 -12.13 2.58 -15.91
C GLU A 23 -12.21 3.65 -14.81
N ALA A 24 -11.74 3.29 -13.61
CA ALA A 24 -11.56 4.26 -12.55
C ALA A 24 -10.75 5.42 -13.14
N ARG A 25 -11.27 6.65 -13.06
CA ARG A 25 -10.60 7.85 -13.56
C ARG A 25 -9.19 7.86 -12.99
N GLN A 26 -8.20 7.54 -13.80
CA GLN A 26 -6.80 7.80 -13.50
C GLN A 26 -6.69 9.30 -13.22
N GLY A 27 -6.24 9.66 -12.02
CA GLY A 27 -5.93 11.05 -11.72
C GLY A 27 -4.97 11.55 -12.81
N LYS A 28 -5.23 12.75 -13.30
CA LYS A 28 -4.39 13.35 -14.36
C LYS A 28 -2.96 13.43 -13.82
N GLU A 29 -2.02 12.75 -14.50
CA GLU A 29 -0.60 12.84 -14.16
C GLU A 29 -0.17 14.32 -14.23
N THR A 30 0.53 14.76 -13.19
CA THR A 30 1.06 16.12 -13.11
C THR A 30 2.57 16.06 -12.89
N PRO A 31 3.34 17.07 -13.27
CA PRO A 31 4.76 17.13 -12.90
C PRO A 31 4.90 16.99 -11.38
N SER A 32 5.88 16.19 -10.94
CA SER A 32 6.19 16.09 -9.50
C SER A 32 6.69 17.44 -8.98
N PRO A 33 6.33 17.83 -7.75
CA PRO A 33 6.91 19.01 -7.12
C PRO A 33 8.44 18.93 -7.06
N GLU A 34 9.11 20.07 -7.21
CA GLU A 34 10.57 20.15 -7.23
C GLU A 34 11.20 19.57 -5.95
N TRP A 35 10.60 19.82 -4.78
CA TRP A 35 11.10 19.27 -3.53
C TRP A 35 11.08 17.72 -3.50
N VAL A 36 10.16 17.05 -4.22
CA VAL A 36 10.15 15.58 -4.34
C VAL A 36 11.33 15.11 -5.18
N THR A 37 11.58 15.78 -6.31
CA THR A 37 12.68 15.39 -7.22
C THR A 37 14.06 15.70 -6.63
N ALA A 38 14.13 16.60 -5.66
CA ALA A 38 15.34 16.95 -4.90
C ALA A 38 15.63 15.99 -3.73
N LEU A 39 14.70 15.09 -3.37
CA LEU A 39 14.94 14.11 -2.30
C LEU A 39 16.13 13.20 -2.65
N PRO A 40 17.03 12.89 -1.69
CA PRO A 40 18.14 11.95 -1.94
C PRO A 40 17.68 10.57 -2.43
N ALA A 41 16.46 10.18 -2.10
CA ALA A 41 15.84 8.94 -2.56
C ALA A 41 15.55 8.97 -4.07
N ALA A 42 15.23 10.13 -4.66
CA ALA A 42 14.93 10.27 -6.08
C ALA A 42 16.13 9.95 -7.00
N ALA A 43 17.35 10.05 -6.46
CA ALA A 43 18.56 9.63 -7.18
C ALA A 43 18.79 8.11 -7.15
N LYS A 44 18.05 7.36 -6.34
CA LYS A 44 18.26 5.92 -6.08
C LYS A 44 17.18 5.01 -6.66
N THR A 45 16.13 5.58 -7.22
CA THR A 45 15.01 4.85 -7.78
C THR A 45 14.31 5.66 -8.87
N GLU A 46 13.45 5.01 -9.63
CA GLU A 46 12.56 5.66 -10.60
C GLU A 46 11.10 5.73 -10.08
N GLN A 47 10.86 5.26 -8.84
CA GLN A 47 9.52 5.29 -8.26
C GLN A 47 9.57 5.61 -6.76
N LEU A 48 8.75 6.56 -6.34
CA LEU A 48 8.64 7.00 -4.95
C LEU A 48 7.20 6.97 -4.46
N VAL A 49 7.02 6.51 -3.23
CA VAL A 49 5.88 6.87 -2.39
C VAL A 49 6.40 7.85 -1.34
N VAL A 50 5.81 9.03 -1.24
CA VAL A 50 6.22 10.05 -0.28
C VAL A 50 5.12 10.22 0.76
N VAL A 51 5.47 10.16 2.04
CA VAL A 51 4.59 10.33 3.20
C VAL A 51 5.07 11.54 3.97
N GLY A 52 4.44 12.69 3.73
CA GLY A 52 4.70 13.94 4.43
C GLY A 52 3.75 14.12 5.60
N GLY A 53 4.24 13.96 6.83
CA GLY A 53 3.46 14.23 8.04
C GLY A 53 3.09 15.72 8.13
N VAL A 54 1.80 16.01 8.26
CA VAL A 54 1.27 17.40 8.33
C VAL A 54 0.65 17.72 9.68
N GLY A 55 0.53 16.75 10.55
CA GLY A 55 0.01 16.85 11.91
C GLY A 55 0.44 15.62 12.70
N GLN A 56 -0.05 15.50 13.94
CA GLN A 56 0.37 14.39 14.81
C GLN A 56 0.01 13.02 14.24
N THR A 57 -1.18 12.89 13.62
CA THR A 57 -1.67 11.58 13.14
C THR A 57 -1.98 11.58 11.65
N THR A 58 -1.80 12.71 10.96
CA THR A 58 -2.18 12.91 9.57
C THR A 58 -0.96 13.12 8.68
N ALA A 59 -1.06 12.67 7.44
CA ALA A 59 -0.03 12.87 6.42
C ALA A 59 -0.66 13.17 5.07
N TRP A 60 0.10 13.84 4.21
CA TRP A 60 -0.14 13.90 2.78
C TRP A 60 0.70 12.85 2.09
N ILE A 61 0.07 11.98 1.32
CA ILE A 61 0.73 10.84 0.70
C ILE A 61 0.64 10.98 -0.81
N SER A 62 1.75 10.79 -1.50
CA SER A 62 1.81 10.85 -2.96
C SER A 62 2.67 9.74 -3.54
N MET A 63 2.37 9.34 -4.78
CA MET A 63 3.16 8.39 -5.54
C MET A 63 3.67 9.07 -6.81
N HIS A 64 4.93 8.85 -7.09
CA HIS A 64 5.67 9.47 -8.18
C HIS A 64 6.38 8.43 -9.01
N GLN A 65 6.42 8.65 -10.32
CA GLN A 65 7.10 7.81 -11.28
C GLN A 65 7.96 8.65 -12.21
N LYS A 66 9.18 8.23 -12.45
CA LYS A 66 10.06 8.80 -13.48
C LYS A 66 9.73 8.17 -14.83
N ASP A 67 9.55 8.96 -15.84
CA ASP A 67 9.34 8.49 -17.21
C ASP A 67 10.67 8.12 -17.92
N LYS A 68 10.56 7.64 -19.16
CA LYS A 68 11.72 7.23 -19.98
C LYS A 68 12.67 8.39 -20.31
N ASN A 69 12.21 9.63 -20.20
CA ASN A 69 12.99 10.84 -20.47
C ASN A 69 13.66 11.37 -19.18
N GLY A 70 13.43 10.70 -18.04
CA GLY A 70 13.95 11.12 -16.74
C GLY A 70 13.08 12.15 -16.01
N THR A 71 11.89 12.45 -16.52
CA THR A 71 10.96 13.40 -15.90
C THR A 71 10.11 12.71 -14.85
N TRP A 72 9.98 13.33 -13.68
CA TRP A 72 9.16 12.85 -12.60
C TRP A 72 7.72 13.34 -12.69
N HIS A 73 6.77 12.41 -12.57
CA HIS A 73 5.33 12.67 -12.58
C HIS A 73 4.69 12.19 -11.29
N GLN A 74 3.83 13.02 -10.70
CA GLN A 74 2.94 12.61 -9.63
C GLN A 74 1.75 11.86 -10.23
N ILE A 75 1.64 10.58 -9.94
CA ILE A 75 0.61 9.68 -10.46
C ILE A 75 -0.53 9.43 -9.47
N MET A 76 -0.34 9.74 -8.19
CA MET A 76 -1.36 9.63 -7.16
C MET A 76 -1.06 10.58 -6.00
N THR A 77 -2.13 11.10 -5.37
CA THR A 77 -2.04 11.84 -4.11
C THR A 77 -3.30 11.61 -3.27
N THR A 78 -3.15 11.64 -1.95
CA THR A 78 -4.25 11.39 -1.00
C THR A 78 -3.87 11.85 0.40
N PRO A 79 -4.83 12.30 1.23
CA PRO A 79 -4.62 12.33 2.66
C PRO A 79 -4.48 10.90 3.21
N GLY A 80 -3.80 10.77 4.34
CA GLY A 80 -3.61 9.50 5.03
C GLY A 80 -3.35 9.66 6.52
N PHE A 81 -3.21 8.54 7.22
CA PHE A 81 -2.91 8.51 8.65
C PHE A 81 -1.57 7.86 8.92
N ILE A 82 -0.91 8.34 9.97
CA ILE A 82 0.34 7.84 10.53
C ILE A 82 0.14 7.42 11.98
N GLY A 83 1.21 7.06 12.66
CA GLY A 83 1.18 6.60 14.04
C GLY A 83 0.50 7.58 15.00
N LYS A 84 -0.25 7.06 15.98
CA LYS A 84 -0.94 7.85 17.03
C LYS A 84 -0.01 8.83 17.75
N ALA A 85 1.26 8.44 17.93
CA ALA A 85 2.29 9.26 18.54
C ALA A 85 3.18 10.00 17.52
N GLY A 86 2.73 10.10 16.26
CA GLY A 86 3.42 10.83 15.19
C GLY A 86 4.52 10.02 14.51
N LEU A 87 5.60 10.70 14.17
CA LEU A 87 6.79 10.19 13.49
C LEU A 87 7.94 9.89 14.46
N GLY A 88 8.98 9.22 13.97
CA GLY A 88 10.21 8.97 14.72
C GLY A 88 10.17 7.69 15.56
N LYS A 89 9.73 6.58 14.95
CA LYS A 89 9.73 5.25 15.58
C LYS A 89 11.15 4.84 16.02
N THR A 90 11.25 4.31 17.24
CA THR A 90 12.51 3.85 17.82
C THR A 90 12.39 2.49 18.52
N LYS A 91 11.19 2.05 18.85
CA LYS A 91 10.95 0.78 19.57
C LYS A 91 9.57 0.19 19.31
N GLU A 92 9.42 -1.09 19.63
CA GLU A 92 8.14 -1.77 19.60
C GLU A 92 7.10 -1.06 20.49
N GLY A 93 5.85 -0.96 20.02
CA GLY A 93 4.74 -0.40 20.77
C GLY A 93 4.76 1.12 21.02
N ASP A 94 5.69 1.89 20.43
CA ASP A 94 5.77 3.35 20.61
C ASP A 94 4.70 4.15 19.86
N ALA A 95 3.89 3.47 19.07
CA ALA A 95 2.82 4.03 18.25
C ALA A 95 3.27 5.15 17.28
N LYS A 96 4.53 5.12 16.86
CA LYS A 96 5.12 6.07 15.91
C LYS A 96 5.37 5.42 14.56
N SER A 97 5.20 6.19 13.49
CA SER A 97 5.68 5.80 12.16
C SER A 97 7.17 6.08 12.01
N PRO A 98 7.92 5.25 11.26
CA PRO A 98 9.34 5.45 11.08
C PRO A 98 9.63 6.69 10.24
N VAL A 99 10.83 7.26 10.41
CA VAL A 99 11.38 8.33 9.57
C VAL A 99 12.52 7.74 8.75
N GLY A 100 12.55 8.02 7.45
CA GLY A 100 13.58 7.55 6.54
C GLY A 100 13.06 7.14 5.17
N ALA A 101 13.93 6.45 4.42
CA ALA A 101 13.59 5.86 3.12
C ALA A 101 13.72 4.34 3.22
N PHE A 102 12.65 3.64 2.83
CA PHE A 102 12.52 2.20 2.97
C PHE A 102 12.05 1.59 1.65
N ARG A 103 12.17 0.26 1.50
CA ARG A 103 11.55 -0.51 0.41
C ARG A 103 10.29 -1.21 0.90
N PHE A 104 9.43 -1.53 -0.04
CA PHE A 104 8.42 -2.55 0.18
C PHE A 104 9.02 -3.93 -0.17
N ASN A 105 8.94 -4.89 0.74
CA ASN A 105 9.53 -6.22 0.50
C ASN A 105 8.49 -7.35 0.38
N LYS A 106 7.22 -7.07 0.70
CA LYS A 106 6.13 -8.05 0.63
C LYS A 106 4.79 -7.36 0.41
N ALA A 107 3.99 -7.95 -0.46
CA ALA A 107 2.59 -7.60 -0.63
C ALA A 107 1.71 -8.73 -0.06
N PHE A 108 0.63 -8.38 0.65
CA PHE A 108 -0.29 -9.36 1.19
C PHE A 108 -1.66 -8.74 1.47
N GLY A 109 -2.63 -9.59 1.81
CA GLY A 109 -3.93 -9.11 2.24
C GLY A 109 -4.96 -10.21 2.39
N ILE A 110 -6.11 -9.84 2.98
CA ILE A 110 -7.28 -10.71 3.15
C ILE A 110 -7.97 -10.90 1.79
N ALA A 111 -8.00 -9.86 0.97
CA ALA A 111 -8.52 -9.92 -0.39
C ALA A 111 -7.57 -10.67 -1.35
N GLY A 112 -8.05 -10.99 -2.54
CA GLY A 112 -7.22 -11.59 -3.59
C GLY A 112 -6.21 -10.61 -4.17
N ASP A 113 -5.16 -11.14 -4.82
CA ASP A 113 -4.15 -10.32 -5.50
C ASP A 113 -4.78 -9.34 -6.49
N PRO A 114 -4.57 -8.03 -6.35
CA PRO A 114 -5.10 -7.03 -7.26
C PRO A 114 -4.27 -6.85 -8.55
N GLY A 115 -3.26 -7.69 -8.79
CA GLY A 115 -2.26 -7.55 -9.84
C GLY A 115 -1.03 -6.77 -9.37
N CYS A 116 -0.54 -7.05 -8.16
CA CYS A 116 0.68 -6.45 -7.61
C CYS A 116 1.93 -7.01 -8.30
N ALA A 117 2.90 -6.14 -8.64
CA ALA A 117 4.18 -6.58 -9.19
C ALA A 117 5.12 -7.21 -8.12
N LEU A 118 4.86 -6.94 -6.84
CA LEU A 118 5.54 -7.61 -5.74
C LEU A 118 4.89 -8.98 -5.48
N PRO A 119 5.66 -9.98 -4.99
CA PRO A 119 5.09 -11.26 -4.59
C PRO A 119 3.97 -11.09 -3.57
N TYR A 120 2.75 -11.52 -3.94
CA TYR A 120 1.55 -11.35 -3.13
C TYR A 120 1.20 -12.63 -2.35
N THR A 121 0.83 -12.46 -1.10
CA THR A 121 0.31 -13.54 -0.24
C THR A 121 -1.13 -13.23 0.15
N LYS A 122 -2.10 -14.00 -0.37
CA LYS A 122 -3.44 -14.00 0.21
C LYS A 122 -3.39 -14.72 1.55
N VAL A 123 -3.77 -14.03 2.62
CA VAL A 123 -3.73 -14.58 3.97
C VAL A 123 -4.99 -15.38 4.31
N ASP A 124 -4.82 -16.37 5.18
CA ASP A 124 -5.89 -17.18 5.77
C ASP A 124 -5.80 -17.14 7.31
N ASN A 125 -6.68 -17.88 7.99
CA ASN A 125 -6.78 -17.93 9.44
C ASN A 125 -5.53 -18.49 10.16
N ASN A 126 -4.55 -19.01 9.43
CA ASN A 126 -3.32 -19.55 10.02
C ASN A 126 -2.16 -18.55 9.96
N ILE A 127 -2.37 -17.40 9.33
CA ILE A 127 -1.30 -16.45 9.04
C ILE A 127 -1.30 -15.31 10.07
N TYR A 128 -0.15 -15.14 10.69
CA TYR A 128 0.15 -14.08 11.65
C TYR A 128 1.33 -13.25 11.16
N TRP A 129 1.40 -12.01 11.63
CA TRP A 129 2.64 -11.26 11.63
C TRP A 129 3.22 -11.32 13.04
N SER A 130 4.37 -11.96 13.18
CA SER A 130 4.95 -12.25 14.48
C SER A 130 5.59 -11.02 15.11
N GLY A 131 5.13 -10.71 16.33
CA GLY A 131 5.77 -9.80 17.26
C GLY A 131 6.51 -10.54 18.38
N ASP A 132 6.75 -11.85 18.23
CA ASP A 132 7.37 -12.72 19.22
C ASP A 132 8.87 -12.42 19.37
N GLN A 133 9.23 -11.78 20.48
CA GLN A 133 10.58 -11.33 20.76
C GLN A 133 11.47 -12.39 21.46
N ARG A 134 10.95 -13.59 21.70
CA ARG A 134 11.71 -14.65 22.35
C ARG A 134 12.87 -15.13 21.49
N PRO A 135 14.01 -15.50 22.08
CA PRO A 135 15.16 -16.00 21.32
C PRO A 135 14.79 -17.19 20.43
N GLY A 136 15.23 -17.14 19.16
CA GLY A 136 14.97 -18.18 18.17
C GLY A 136 13.60 -18.12 17.47
N MET A 137 12.72 -17.21 17.89
CA MET A 137 11.41 -16.98 17.27
C MET A 137 11.51 -16.05 16.05
N GLN A 138 10.44 -16.02 15.25
CA GLN A 138 10.39 -15.33 13.95
C GLN A 138 9.89 -13.87 14.10
N TYR A 139 10.59 -13.05 14.88
CA TYR A 139 10.19 -11.66 15.08
C TYR A 139 10.12 -10.87 13.76
N ASP A 140 9.09 -10.00 13.63
CA ASP A 140 8.81 -9.15 12.46
C ASP A 140 8.74 -9.93 11.14
N ARG A 141 8.09 -11.09 11.17
CA ARG A 141 7.91 -11.97 10.01
C ARG A 141 6.46 -12.45 9.90
N MET A 142 6.03 -12.63 8.65
CA MET A 142 4.80 -13.36 8.39
C MET A 142 5.03 -14.86 8.64
N VAL A 143 4.22 -15.47 9.50
CA VAL A 143 4.35 -16.88 9.90
C VAL A 143 3.01 -17.61 9.77
N ASP A 144 3.11 -18.91 9.49
CA ASP A 144 1.98 -19.84 9.54
C ASP A 144 2.03 -20.61 10.88
N ILE A 145 1.01 -20.46 11.71
CA ILE A 145 0.96 -21.11 13.04
C ILE A 145 1.03 -22.62 13.01
N ARG A 146 0.73 -23.26 11.87
CA ARG A 146 0.90 -24.71 11.71
C ARG A 146 2.37 -25.13 11.72
N LYS A 147 3.28 -24.20 11.37
CA LYS A 147 4.74 -24.38 11.43
C LYS A 147 5.35 -23.82 12.71
N TYR A 148 4.67 -22.91 13.35
CA TYR A 148 5.09 -22.22 14.57
C TYR A 148 3.98 -22.27 15.61
N PRO A 149 3.61 -23.48 16.14
CA PRO A 149 2.47 -23.65 17.04
C PRO A 149 2.64 -22.92 18.38
N ASP A 150 3.89 -22.69 18.79
CA ASP A 150 4.26 -22.02 20.05
C ASP A 150 4.39 -20.50 19.91
N LEU A 151 3.95 -19.92 18.76
CA LEU A 151 3.97 -18.48 18.53
C LEU A 151 3.29 -17.74 19.68
N ASP A 152 3.93 -16.67 20.16
CA ASP A 152 3.31 -15.70 21.07
C ASP A 152 2.24 -14.91 20.30
N LYS A 153 1.00 -15.41 20.37
CA LYS A 153 -0.15 -14.83 19.67
C LYS A 153 -0.62 -13.51 20.29
N GLU A 154 -0.34 -13.28 21.58
CA GLU A 154 -0.72 -12.03 22.25
C GLU A 154 0.09 -10.85 21.76
N ASN A 155 1.36 -11.08 21.43
CA ASN A 155 2.27 -10.09 20.88
C ASN A 155 2.40 -10.16 19.34
N SER A 156 1.52 -10.92 18.66
CA SER A 156 1.52 -11.08 17.21
C SER A 156 0.19 -10.64 16.61
N GLU A 157 0.20 -10.12 15.40
CA GLU A 157 -1.02 -9.74 14.71
C GLU A 157 -1.62 -10.92 13.95
N HIS A 158 -2.82 -11.39 14.35
CA HIS A 158 -3.63 -12.29 13.56
C HIS A 158 -4.24 -11.49 12.41
N ILE A 159 -3.65 -11.59 11.22
CA ILE A 159 -3.88 -10.65 10.11
C ILE A 159 -5.36 -10.58 9.71
N VAL A 160 -6.08 -11.71 9.71
CA VAL A 160 -7.49 -11.77 9.30
C VAL A 160 -8.45 -11.05 10.24
N ASP A 161 -8.03 -10.71 11.49
CA ASP A 161 -8.86 -9.98 12.44
C ASP A 161 -9.00 -8.50 12.08
N TYR A 162 -8.09 -7.97 11.29
CA TYR A 162 -8.07 -6.59 10.80
C TYR A 162 -8.82 -6.45 9.47
N LYS A 163 -10.06 -6.93 9.41
CA LYS A 163 -10.86 -7.13 8.19
C LYS A 163 -10.90 -5.93 7.24
N GLU A 164 -11.01 -4.71 7.78
CA GLU A 164 -11.08 -3.49 6.96
C GLU A 164 -9.68 -2.96 6.60
N HIS A 165 -8.77 -2.97 7.59
CA HIS A 165 -7.43 -2.41 7.45
C HIS A 165 -6.56 -3.24 6.51
N TYR A 166 -6.57 -4.56 6.66
CA TYR A 166 -5.64 -5.46 5.98
C TYR A 166 -6.24 -6.17 4.77
N GLN A 167 -7.23 -5.50 4.11
CA GLN A 167 -7.69 -5.96 2.78
C GLN A 167 -6.51 -6.03 1.81
N TYR A 168 -5.64 -5.02 1.84
CA TYR A 168 -4.43 -4.91 1.05
C TYR A 168 -3.33 -4.26 1.86
N CYS A 169 -2.15 -4.86 1.87
CA CYS A 169 -0.99 -4.40 2.65
C CYS A 169 0.30 -4.50 1.85
N LEU A 170 1.18 -3.53 2.07
CA LEU A 170 2.58 -3.56 1.67
C LEU A 170 3.45 -3.46 2.93
N ASN A 171 4.32 -4.43 3.17
CA ASN A 171 5.26 -4.36 4.28
C ASN A 171 6.35 -3.33 3.99
N ILE A 172 6.50 -2.37 4.92
CA ILE A 172 7.59 -1.39 4.92
C ILE A 172 8.78 -2.03 5.63
N ASN A 173 9.87 -2.26 4.88
CA ASN A 173 11.05 -2.97 5.38
C ASN A 173 11.91 -2.06 6.30
N TYR A 174 11.33 -1.62 7.42
CA TYR A 174 11.98 -0.77 8.43
C TYR A 174 13.03 -1.55 9.23
N ASN A 175 12.61 -2.68 9.81
CA ASN A 175 13.47 -3.52 10.65
C ASN A 175 14.08 -4.65 9.80
N THR A 176 15.02 -4.31 8.93
CA THR A 176 15.62 -5.25 7.96
C THR A 176 16.32 -6.45 8.59
N LEU A 177 16.84 -6.29 9.81
CA LEU A 177 17.53 -7.34 10.56
C LEU A 177 16.60 -8.13 11.48
N HIS A 178 15.32 -7.78 11.52
CA HIS A 178 14.32 -8.38 12.42
C HIS A 178 14.76 -8.36 13.89
N THR A 179 15.36 -7.24 14.29
CA THR A 179 15.88 -7.03 15.65
C THR A 179 14.69 -6.94 16.63
N PRO A 180 14.59 -7.85 17.61
CA PRO A 180 13.54 -7.81 18.62
C PRO A 180 13.52 -6.47 19.37
N GLY A 181 12.30 -5.94 19.57
CA GLY A 181 12.09 -4.67 20.27
C GLY A 181 12.27 -3.40 19.44
N LEU A 182 12.83 -3.47 18.23
CA LEU A 182 12.99 -2.29 17.36
C LEU A 182 11.66 -1.85 16.73
N GLY A 183 10.78 -2.78 16.48
CA GLY A 183 9.47 -2.56 15.87
C GLY A 183 9.13 -3.65 14.85
N SER A 184 7.87 -4.05 14.82
CA SER A 184 7.33 -5.04 13.90
C SER A 184 6.04 -4.55 13.26
N ALA A 185 5.52 -5.28 12.26
CA ALA A 185 4.23 -5.06 11.62
C ALA A 185 4.05 -3.62 11.10
N LEU A 186 5.06 -3.09 10.41
CA LEU A 186 4.96 -1.78 9.79
C LEU A 186 4.51 -1.89 8.34
N PHE A 187 3.26 -1.50 8.08
CA PHE A 187 2.64 -1.65 6.78
C PHE A 187 2.14 -0.32 6.22
N MET A 188 2.03 -0.26 4.89
CA MET A 188 1.07 0.60 4.23
C MET A 188 -0.20 -0.22 3.99
N HIS A 189 -1.38 0.27 4.42
CA HIS A 189 -2.63 -0.48 4.40
C HIS A 189 -3.87 0.40 4.18
N CYS A 190 -5.05 -0.21 4.10
CA CYS A 190 -6.30 0.51 3.92
C CYS A 190 -6.75 1.25 5.19
N PHE A 191 -7.54 2.31 5.03
CA PHE A 191 -8.29 2.87 6.17
C PHE A 191 -9.16 1.80 6.80
N GLY A 192 -9.31 1.89 8.12
CA GLY A 192 -10.31 1.15 8.86
C GLY A 192 -11.35 2.09 9.49
N PRO A 193 -12.42 1.54 10.08
CA PRO A 193 -13.44 2.34 10.72
C PRO A 193 -12.91 3.04 11.97
N ASN A 194 -13.36 4.27 12.18
CA ASN A 194 -13.33 5.00 13.46
C ASN A 194 -11.97 5.31 14.10
N LYS A 195 -10.85 5.23 13.38
CA LYS A 195 -9.54 5.58 13.95
C LYS A 195 -8.75 6.47 12.98
N PRO A 196 -8.61 7.78 13.26
CA PRO A 196 -7.83 8.70 12.46
C PRO A 196 -6.33 8.61 12.80
N PHE A 197 -5.81 7.42 13.06
CA PHE A 197 -4.42 7.11 13.38
C PHE A 197 -4.13 5.61 13.22
N THR A 198 -2.84 5.25 13.25
CA THR A 198 -2.36 3.87 13.24
C THR A 198 -1.53 3.55 14.48
N GLY A 199 -1.08 2.30 14.62
CA GLY A 199 -0.08 1.89 15.61
C GLY A 199 1.37 2.22 15.21
N GLY A 200 1.57 2.80 14.03
CA GLY A 200 2.87 3.09 13.41
C GLY A 200 2.88 2.89 11.90
N CYS A 201 1.90 2.18 11.37
CA CYS A 201 1.67 1.97 9.94
C CYS A 201 1.33 3.28 9.21
N ILE A 202 1.23 3.19 7.88
CA ILE A 202 0.71 4.24 7.00
C ILE A 202 -0.63 3.77 6.46
N ALA A 203 -1.71 4.49 6.73
CA ALA A 203 -3.03 4.15 6.26
C ALA A 203 -3.52 5.11 5.17
N VAL A 204 -4.16 4.58 4.13
CA VAL A 204 -4.73 5.32 3.00
C VAL A 204 -6.12 4.80 2.63
N PRO A 205 -6.95 5.56 1.88
CA PRO A 205 -8.20 5.06 1.34
C PRO A 205 -7.98 3.78 0.52
N LYS A 206 -8.93 2.84 0.56
CA LYS A 206 -8.82 1.54 -0.10
C LYS A 206 -8.57 1.64 -1.61
N ASP A 207 -9.21 2.56 -2.29
CA ASP A 207 -9.01 2.81 -3.73
C ASP A 207 -7.56 3.28 -4.02
N LYS A 208 -6.99 4.08 -3.12
CA LYS A 208 -5.60 4.55 -3.21
C LYS A 208 -4.61 3.43 -2.89
N MET A 209 -4.93 2.59 -1.90
CA MET A 209 -4.12 1.40 -1.63
C MET A 209 -4.09 0.46 -2.84
N LEU A 210 -5.24 0.22 -3.46
CA LEU A 210 -5.34 -0.56 -4.70
C LEU A 210 -4.53 0.06 -5.83
N PHE A 211 -4.57 1.39 -5.96
CA PHE A 211 -3.75 2.09 -6.95
C PHE A 211 -2.25 1.84 -6.70
N VAL A 212 -1.79 2.05 -5.47
CA VAL A 212 -0.38 1.79 -5.11
C VAL A 212 0.00 0.34 -5.39
N MET A 213 -0.82 -0.64 -4.97
CA MET A 213 -0.56 -2.07 -5.20
C MET A 213 -0.35 -2.41 -6.68
N LYS A 214 -1.14 -1.81 -7.57
CA LYS A 214 -1.09 -2.06 -9.02
C LYS A 214 0.09 -1.38 -9.73
N HIS A 215 0.65 -0.34 -9.12
CA HIS A 215 1.70 0.47 -9.74
C HIS A 215 3.07 0.29 -9.08
N VAL A 216 3.12 -0.16 -7.82
CA VAL A 216 4.38 -0.34 -7.09
C VAL A 216 5.26 -1.38 -7.78
N ASN A 217 6.53 -1.04 -7.97
CA ASN A 217 7.54 -1.96 -8.46
C ASN A 217 8.54 -2.35 -7.34
N PRO A 218 9.37 -3.39 -7.51
CA PRO A 218 10.32 -3.84 -6.49
C PRO A 218 11.37 -2.80 -6.09
N GLU A 219 11.64 -1.80 -6.96
CA GLU A 219 12.62 -0.76 -6.70
C GLU A 219 12.02 0.48 -6.03
N CYS A 220 10.70 0.53 -5.87
CA CYS A 220 10.01 1.65 -5.24
C CYS A 220 10.53 1.90 -3.82
N LEU A 221 10.85 3.17 -3.53
CA LEU A 221 11.15 3.62 -2.18
C LEU A 221 9.94 4.35 -1.59
N ILE A 222 9.66 4.07 -0.32
CA ILE A 222 8.76 4.88 0.50
C ILE A 222 9.60 5.79 1.38
N VAL A 223 9.39 7.10 1.25
CA VAL A 223 10.08 8.14 2.03
C VAL A 223 9.09 8.72 3.02
N ILE A 224 9.42 8.69 4.30
CA ILE A 224 8.55 9.10 5.40
C ILE A 224 9.29 10.12 6.26
N ASP A 225 8.73 11.33 6.40
CA ASP A 225 9.18 12.35 7.34
C ASP A 225 8.06 13.42 7.50
N SER A 226 8.28 14.45 8.32
CA SER A 226 7.41 15.61 8.29
C SER A 226 7.46 16.29 6.92
N LEU A 227 6.33 16.85 6.48
CA LEU A 227 6.27 17.53 5.19
C LEU A 227 7.31 18.66 5.11
N GLU A 228 7.54 19.36 6.23
CA GLU A 228 8.55 20.42 6.37
C GLU A 228 9.97 19.89 6.14
N ASN A 229 10.36 18.79 6.81
CA ASN A 229 11.69 18.18 6.65
C ASN A 229 11.92 17.66 5.22
N LEU A 230 10.86 17.25 4.52
CA LEU A 230 10.91 16.87 3.12
C LEU A 230 11.02 18.07 2.16
N GLY A 231 10.89 19.29 2.67
CA GLY A 231 10.91 20.53 1.89
C GLY A 231 9.56 20.86 1.24
N GLY A 232 8.49 20.12 1.59
CA GLY A 232 7.15 20.36 1.07
C GLY A 232 6.40 21.45 1.84
N LYS A 233 5.38 22.03 1.17
CA LYS A 233 4.42 22.97 1.75
C LYS A 233 3.03 22.57 1.34
N LEU A 234 2.04 22.79 2.21
CA LEU A 234 0.62 22.66 1.90
C LEU A 234 0.10 23.88 1.17
#